data_770307665ff98876bacf6e3cfa3ee6f2
#
_entry.id   770307665ff98876bacf6e3cfa3ee6f2
#
_cell.length_a   1.000
_cell.length_b   1.000
_cell.length_c   1.000
_cell.angle_alpha   90.00
_cell.angle_beta   90.00
_cell.angle_gamma   90.00
#
_symmetry.space_group_name_H-M   'P 1'
#
loop_
_entity.id
_entity.type
_entity.pdbx_description
1 polymer ?
#
loop_
_entity_poly.entity_id
_entity_poly.type
_entity_poly.pdbx_seq_one_letter_code
_entity_poly.pdbx_strand_id
1 'polypeptide(L)' 'MGLPFDQVVRQERFIQDHPEWSIHPQDGATRFIAEKGGTDDCHVVAALSLRELLNRLEEIVAAP' A
#
# COMPACT_ATOMS: atom_id res chain seq x y z
N MET A 1 18.90 3.34 11.40
CA MET A 1 18.30 4.63 11.11
C MET A 1 17.30 4.49 9.95
N GLY A 2 16.04 4.65 10.27
CA GLY A 2 14.99 4.49 9.27
C GLY A 2 14.95 5.67 8.34
N LEU A 3 15.54 5.55 7.19
CA LEU A 3 15.41 6.56 6.16
C LEU A 3 14.08 6.34 5.43
N PRO A 4 13.44 7.42 4.93
CA PRO A 4 12.19 7.29 4.18
C PRO A 4 12.32 6.38 2.95
N PHE A 5 13.54 6.14 2.50
CA PHE A 5 13.79 5.26 1.38
C PHE A 5 13.36 3.82 1.63
N ASP A 6 13.42 3.36 2.88
CA ASP A 6 13.03 1.98 3.19
C ASP A 6 11.58 1.73 2.83
N GLN A 7 10.70 2.69 3.09
CA GLN A 7 9.29 2.55 2.80
C GLN A 7 9.02 2.66 1.29
N VAL A 8 9.76 3.51 0.60
CA VAL A 8 9.63 3.64 -0.85
C VAL A 8 10.05 2.35 -1.54
N VAL A 9 11.18 1.77 -1.15
CA VAL A 9 11.64 0.52 -1.71
C VAL A 9 10.64 -0.60 -1.44
N ARG A 10 10.12 -0.66 -0.22
CA ARG A 10 9.14 -1.65 0.16
C ARG A 10 7.86 -1.51 -0.66
N GLN A 11 7.42 -0.26 -0.88
CA GLN A 11 6.25 0.02 -1.70
C GLN A 11 6.46 -0.44 -3.13
N GLU A 12 7.61 -0.14 -3.72
CA GLU A 12 7.90 -0.54 -5.08
C GLU A 12 7.89 -2.06 -5.22
N ARG A 13 8.49 -2.77 -4.28
CA ARG A 13 8.48 -4.23 -4.29
C ARG A 13 7.07 -4.77 -4.20
N PHE A 14 6.26 -4.19 -3.33
CA PHE A 14 4.89 -4.64 -3.18
C PHE A 14 4.13 -4.48 -4.49
N ILE A 15 4.27 -3.33 -5.14
CA ILE A 15 3.57 -3.07 -6.40
C ILE A 15 4.07 -3.99 -7.51
N GLN A 16 5.36 -4.31 -7.54
CA GLN A 16 5.91 -5.26 -8.52
C GLN A 16 5.34 -6.65 -8.32
N ASP A 17 5.21 -7.08 -7.07
CA ASP A 17 4.66 -8.41 -6.76
C ASP A 17 3.15 -8.46 -6.92
N HIS A 18 2.50 -7.33 -6.71
CA HIS A 18 1.04 -7.23 -6.74
C HIS A 18 0.62 -6.04 -7.59
N PRO A 19 0.77 -6.13 -8.92
CA PRO A 19 0.47 -5.00 -9.81
C PRO A 19 -0.99 -4.58 -9.83
N GLU A 20 -1.87 -5.40 -9.27
CA GLU A 20 -3.28 -5.05 -9.15
C GLU A 20 -3.53 -3.97 -8.10
N TRP A 21 -2.57 -3.71 -7.24
CA TRP A 21 -2.69 -2.67 -6.21
C TRP A 21 -2.06 -1.36 -6.67
N SER A 22 -2.70 -0.26 -6.31
CA SER A 22 -2.16 1.10 -6.52
C SER A 22 -2.11 1.82 -5.19
N ILE A 23 -1.04 2.55 -4.94
CA ILE A 23 -0.87 3.28 -3.69
C ILE A 23 -0.76 4.77 -4.01
N HIS A 24 -1.58 5.58 -3.37
CA HIS A 24 -1.63 7.01 -3.58
C HIS A 24 -1.55 7.78 -2.28
N PRO A 25 -0.80 8.88 -2.23
CA PRO A 25 -0.90 9.80 -1.11
C PRO A 25 -2.21 10.59 -1.19
N GLN A 26 -2.74 10.97 -0.05
CA GLN A 26 -3.94 11.76 0.04
C GLN A 26 -3.76 12.86 1.09
N ASP A 27 -4.47 13.96 0.94
CA ASP A 27 -4.45 15.08 1.88
C ASP A 27 -3.03 15.58 2.16
N GLY A 28 -2.24 15.83 1.09
CA GLY A 28 -0.88 16.34 1.27
C GLY A 28 0.07 15.33 1.89
N ALA A 29 -0.18 14.05 1.64
CA ALA A 29 0.62 12.94 2.14
C ALA A 29 0.48 12.71 3.66
N THR A 30 -0.62 13.22 4.25
CA THR A 30 -0.93 12.88 5.62
C THR A 30 -1.64 11.54 5.74
N ARG A 31 -2.13 11.02 4.61
CA ARG A 31 -2.82 9.74 4.55
C ARG A 31 -2.42 9.02 3.27
N PHE A 32 -2.38 7.71 3.33
CA PHE A 32 -2.09 6.89 2.16
C PHE A 32 -3.24 5.94 1.91
N ILE A 33 -3.57 5.77 0.63
CA ILE A 33 -4.67 4.90 0.23
C ILE A 33 -4.14 3.89 -0.78
N ALA A 34 -4.48 2.62 -0.57
CA ALA A 34 -4.22 1.57 -1.54
C ALA A 34 -5.53 1.10 -2.13
N GLU A 35 -5.56 0.96 -3.45
CA GLU A 35 -6.73 0.49 -4.15
C GLU A 35 -6.36 -0.75 -4.96
N LYS A 36 -7.18 -1.77 -4.88
CA LYS A 36 -7.02 -2.96 -5.70
C LYS A 36 -7.96 -2.85 -6.88
N GLY A 37 -7.40 -2.88 -8.08
CA GLY A 37 -8.18 -2.90 -9.31
C GLY A 37 -8.68 -4.30 -9.58
N GLY A 38 -9.94 -4.40 -9.98
CA GLY A 38 -10.52 -5.67 -10.32
C GLY A 38 -11.92 -5.45 -10.85
N THR A 39 -12.46 -6.47 -11.49
CA THR A 39 -13.77 -6.34 -12.11
C THR A 39 -14.90 -6.41 -11.09
N ASP A 40 -14.72 -7.14 -10.01
CA ASP A 40 -15.80 -7.38 -9.06
C ASP A 40 -15.49 -6.92 -7.64
N ASP A 41 -14.23 -6.78 -7.28
CA ASP A 41 -13.84 -6.43 -5.93
C ASP A 41 -12.97 -5.20 -5.89
N CYS A 42 -13.59 -4.05 -5.63
CA CYS A 42 -12.83 -2.87 -5.30
C CYS A 42 -12.47 -2.95 -3.82
N HIS A 43 -11.19 -3.12 -3.55
CA HIS A 43 -10.72 -3.14 -2.18
C HIS A 43 -9.91 -1.86 -1.94
N VAL A 44 -10.31 -1.10 -0.93
CA VAL A 44 -9.63 0.15 -0.59
C VAL A 44 -9.16 0.04 0.85
N VAL A 45 -7.88 0.33 1.06
CA VAL A 45 -7.27 0.32 2.39
C VAL A 45 -6.65 1.68 2.62
N ALA A 46 -6.90 2.27 3.77
CA ALA A 46 -6.34 3.58 4.12
C ALA A 46 -5.54 3.47 5.41
N ALA A 47 -4.49 4.27 5.50
CA ALA A 47 -3.66 4.32 6.69
C ALA A 47 -3.04 5.70 6.82
N LEU A 48 -2.60 6.04 8.03
CA LEU A 48 -2.02 7.35 8.30
C LEU A 48 -0.55 7.43 7.95
N SER A 49 0.08 6.30 7.65
CA SER A 49 1.47 6.28 7.21
C SER A 49 1.66 5.19 6.17
N LEU A 50 2.67 5.37 5.34
CA LEU A 50 3.00 4.37 4.31
C LEU A 50 3.38 3.04 4.95
N ARG A 51 4.13 3.09 6.04
CA ARG A 51 4.54 1.90 6.76
C ARG A 51 3.33 1.09 7.25
N GLU A 52 2.37 1.77 7.85
CA GLU A 52 1.17 1.12 8.33
C GLU A 52 0.36 0.55 7.17
N LEU A 53 0.27 1.30 6.08
CA LEU A 53 -0.45 0.82 4.91
C LEU A 53 0.18 -0.46 4.36
N LEU A 54 1.49 -0.48 4.22
CA LEU A 54 2.19 -1.65 3.71
C LEU A 54 2.03 -2.85 4.64
N ASN A 55 2.04 -2.63 5.96
CA ASN A 55 1.80 -3.70 6.90
C ASN A 55 0.41 -4.31 6.71
N ARG A 56 -0.59 -3.47 6.51
CA ARG A 56 -1.95 -3.95 6.29
C ARG A 56 -2.08 -4.70 4.97
N LEU A 57 -1.44 -4.19 3.94
CA LEU A 57 -1.48 -4.83 2.62
C LEU A 57 -0.81 -6.20 2.65
N GLU A 58 0.30 -6.31 3.34
CA GLU A 58 0.99 -7.60 3.46
C GLU A 58 0.15 -8.63 4.20
N GLU A 59 -0.60 -8.19 5.21
CA GLU A 59 -1.53 -9.09 5.88
C GLU A 59 -2.65 -9.56 4.96
N ILE A 60 -3.16 -8.65 4.13
CA ILE A 60 -4.25 -8.98 3.21
C ILE A 60 -3.79 -9.99 2.17
N VAL A 61 -2.61 -9.77 1.57
CA VAL A 61 -2.14 -10.67 0.51
C VAL A 61 -1.62 -11.98 1.06
N ALA A 62 -1.24 -12.02 2.34
CA ALA A 62 -0.80 -13.24 2.99
C ALA A 62 -1.96 -14.09 3.50
N ALA A 63 -3.14 -13.51 3.62
CA ALA A 63 -4.31 -14.22 4.10
C ALA A 63 -4.74 -15.28 3.09
N PRO A 64 -5.12 -16.48 3.55
CA PRO A 64 -5.57 -17.54 2.65
C PRO A 64 -6.93 -17.26 2.02
#